data_192b535bff543dee33dc6377c3399d9d
#
_entry.id   192b535bff543dee33dc6377c3399d9d
#
_cell.length_a   1.000
_cell.length_b   1.000
_cell.length_c   1.000
_cell.angle_alpha   90.00
_cell.angle_beta   90.00
_cell.angle_gamma   90.00
#
_symmetry.space_group_name_H-M   'P 1'
#
loop_
_entity.id
_entity.type
_entity.pdbx_description
1 polymer ?
#
loop_
_entity_poly.entity_id
_entity_poly.type
_entity_poly.pdbx_seq_one_letter_code
_entity_poly.pdbx_strand_id
1 'polypeptide(L)'
;MNLSEKRKQKLGELVVRLGVKFNDLNLLNQALTHTSYANEAKDHSLHNERLEFLGDAVLELASSTYLFKTFTQMPEGEMTKARASVVCETSLAKLAMNLNVGQYLLLGKGERLTGGEHRPSILADAFESIIGAIYLDQGWQTAYELSLIHISEPTRLRCIS
;
A
#
# COMPACT_ATOMS: atom_id res chain seq x y z
N MET A 1 18.69 -4.89 -9.79
CA MET A 1 18.55 -3.69 -10.66
C MET A 1 19.25 -2.51 -10.01
N ASN A 2 20.07 -1.76 -10.73
CA ASN A 2 20.79 -0.65 -10.10
C ASN A 2 19.95 0.63 -10.26
N LEU A 3 19.31 1.07 -9.16
CA LEU A 3 18.50 2.28 -9.15
C LEU A 3 19.37 3.52 -9.32
N SER A 4 18.93 4.49 -10.13
CA SER A 4 19.63 5.78 -10.26
C SER A 4 19.62 6.53 -8.91
N GLU A 5 20.64 7.35 -8.66
CA GLU A 5 20.72 8.14 -7.41
C GLU A 5 19.49 9.03 -7.22
N LYS A 6 18.99 9.64 -8.29
CA LYS A 6 17.75 10.42 -8.24
C LYS A 6 16.55 9.59 -7.81
N ARG A 7 16.47 8.32 -8.25
CA ARG A 7 15.37 7.41 -7.84
C ARG A 7 15.51 7.00 -6.39
N LYS A 8 16.72 6.66 -5.95
CA LYS A 8 17.01 6.34 -4.55
C LYS A 8 16.63 7.48 -3.62
N GLN A 9 16.95 8.73 -3.98
CA GLN A 9 16.56 9.92 -3.21
C GLN A 9 15.04 10.02 -3.08
N LYS A 10 14.29 9.90 -4.18
CA LYS A 10 12.82 9.93 -4.14
C LYS A 10 12.23 8.81 -3.27
N LEU A 11 12.75 7.59 -3.39
CA LEU A 11 12.30 6.48 -2.55
C LEU A 11 12.62 6.73 -1.07
N GLY A 12 13.78 7.32 -0.77
CA GLY A 12 14.15 7.74 0.59
C GLY A 12 13.16 8.75 1.21
N GLU A 13 12.66 9.69 0.41
CA GLU A 13 11.60 10.62 0.86
C GLU A 13 10.31 9.88 1.24
N LEU A 14 9.91 8.89 0.44
CA LEU A 14 8.73 8.09 0.76
C LEU A 14 8.95 7.22 2.01
N VAL A 15 10.12 6.63 2.15
CA VAL A 15 10.51 5.83 3.34
C VAL A 15 10.36 6.66 4.62
N VAL A 16 10.79 7.92 4.61
CA VAL A 16 10.60 8.85 5.74
C VAL A 16 9.12 9.11 6.01
N ARG A 17 8.30 9.32 4.97
CA ARG A 17 6.84 9.52 5.12
C ARG A 17 6.13 8.28 5.67
N LEU A 18 6.56 7.10 5.24
CA LEU A 18 6.03 5.82 5.76
C LEU A 18 6.43 5.57 7.21
N GLY A 19 7.48 6.22 7.71
CA GLY A 19 8.00 6.00 9.07
C GLY A 19 8.62 4.62 9.28
N VAL A 20 9.04 3.96 8.22
CA VAL A 20 9.65 2.62 8.26
C VAL A 20 11.06 2.64 7.70
N LYS A 21 11.81 1.56 7.90
CA LYS A 21 13.11 1.35 7.25
C LYS A 21 12.93 0.40 6.07
N PHE A 22 13.81 0.50 5.09
CA PHE A 22 13.94 -0.47 3.99
C PHE A 22 15.39 -0.91 3.86
N ASN A 23 15.60 -2.22 3.81
CA ASN A 23 16.90 -2.82 3.52
C ASN A 23 17.13 -2.89 2.01
N ASP A 24 16.08 -3.23 1.25
CA ASP A 24 16.10 -3.32 -0.21
C ASP A 24 15.10 -2.35 -0.87
N LEU A 25 15.60 -1.21 -1.33
CA LEU A 25 14.81 -0.22 -2.06
C LEU A 25 14.27 -0.74 -3.41
N ASN A 26 14.79 -1.86 -3.94
CA ASN A 26 14.23 -2.44 -5.16
C ASN A 26 12.84 -3.01 -4.93
N LEU A 27 12.55 -3.56 -3.75
CA LEU A 27 11.18 -3.99 -3.38
C LEU A 27 10.21 -2.80 -3.37
N LEU A 28 10.59 -1.69 -2.76
CA LEU A 28 9.78 -0.47 -2.77
C LEU A 28 9.61 0.09 -4.18
N ASN A 29 10.67 0.06 -4.99
CA ASN A 29 10.59 0.49 -6.38
C ASN A 29 9.62 -0.37 -7.19
N GLN A 30 9.66 -1.69 -7.00
CA GLN A 30 8.71 -2.62 -7.64
C GLN A 30 7.28 -2.35 -7.19
N ALA A 31 7.04 -2.11 -5.91
CA ALA A 31 5.72 -1.76 -5.38
C ALA A 31 5.12 -0.50 -6.04
N LEU A 32 5.97 0.41 -6.49
CA LEU A 32 5.59 1.67 -7.13
C LEU A 32 5.62 1.60 -8.66
N THR A 33 5.86 0.43 -9.24
CA THR A 33 5.92 0.24 -10.70
C THR A 33 4.62 -0.36 -11.20
N HIS A 34 3.81 0.46 -11.88
CA HIS A 34 2.57 0.01 -12.52
C HIS A 34 2.84 -0.80 -13.78
N THR A 35 1.92 -1.71 -14.12
CA THR A 35 2.00 -2.55 -15.33
C THR A 35 2.20 -1.75 -16.62
N SER A 36 1.59 -0.58 -16.73
CA SER A 36 1.76 0.29 -17.91
C SER A 36 3.22 0.70 -18.13
N TYR A 37 3.97 0.95 -17.06
CA TYR A 37 5.39 1.28 -17.15
C TYR A 37 6.22 0.07 -17.57
N ALA A 38 5.97 -1.09 -16.96
CA ALA A 38 6.67 -2.33 -17.28
C ALA A 38 6.44 -2.75 -18.74
N ASN A 39 5.23 -2.57 -19.24
CA ASN A 39 4.88 -2.86 -20.64
C ASN A 39 5.64 -1.95 -21.62
N GLU A 40 5.73 -0.66 -21.34
CA GLU A 40 6.50 0.28 -22.17
C GLU A 40 8.00 -0.01 -22.12
N ALA A 41 8.52 -0.37 -20.95
CA ALA A 41 9.92 -0.74 -20.76
C ALA A 41 10.26 -2.14 -21.30
N LYS A 42 9.28 -2.92 -21.76
CA LYS A 42 9.42 -4.33 -22.20
C LYS A 42 10.03 -5.24 -21.13
N ASP A 43 9.87 -4.89 -19.88
CA ASP A 43 10.29 -5.67 -18.72
C ASP A 43 9.08 -6.04 -17.87
N HIS A 44 8.44 -7.13 -18.23
CA HIS A 44 7.22 -7.62 -17.60
C HIS A 44 7.42 -8.22 -16.20
N SER A 45 8.65 -8.32 -15.72
CA SER A 45 8.96 -8.94 -14.42
C SER A 45 8.90 -7.98 -13.23
N LEU A 46 8.85 -6.66 -13.47
CA LEU A 46 9.11 -5.62 -12.47
C LEU A 46 7.89 -4.76 -12.08
N HIS A 47 6.67 -5.23 -12.32
CA HIS A 47 5.47 -4.51 -11.89
C HIS A 47 4.95 -4.99 -10.52
N ASN A 48 3.96 -4.29 -9.99
CA ASN A 48 3.52 -4.41 -8.60
C ASN A 48 2.42 -5.44 -8.32
N GLU A 49 1.77 -6.05 -9.32
CA GLU A 49 0.59 -6.91 -9.10
C GLU A 49 0.83 -8.07 -8.11
N ARG A 50 2.02 -8.69 -8.14
CA ARG A 50 2.32 -9.77 -7.18
C ARG A 50 2.50 -9.26 -5.75
N LEU A 51 3.01 -8.05 -5.59
CA LEU A 51 3.14 -7.40 -4.28
C LEU A 51 1.79 -6.92 -3.78
N GLU A 52 0.92 -6.43 -4.66
CA GLU A 52 -0.48 -6.09 -4.40
C GLU A 52 -1.22 -7.31 -3.84
N PHE A 53 -1.17 -8.45 -4.54
CA PHE A 53 -1.78 -9.70 -4.08
C PHE A 53 -1.32 -10.08 -2.66
N LEU A 54 -0.03 -9.98 -2.38
CA LEU A 54 0.52 -10.28 -1.05
C LEU A 54 0.10 -9.23 -0.02
N GLY A 55 0.15 -7.97 -0.38
CA GLY A 55 -0.19 -6.85 0.50
C GLY A 55 -1.67 -6.83 0.91
N ASP A 56 -2.57 -7.18 0.00
CA ASP A 56 -3.99 -7.36 0.30
C ASP A 56 -4.17 -8.39 1.42
N ALA A 57 -3.57 -9.57 1.30
CA ALA A 57 -3.63 -10.61 2.33
C ALA A 57 -3.05 -10.15 3.68
N VAL A 58 -1.95 -9.39 3.67
CA VAL A 58 -1.34 -8.82 4.88
C VAL A 58 -2.27 -7.81 5.53
N LEU A 59 -2.89 -6.90 4.77
CA LEU A 59 -3.85 -5.90 5.26
C LEU A 59 -5.10 -6.55 5.84
N GLU A 60 -5.63 -7.58 5.19
CA GLU A 60 -6.77 -8.34 5.70
C GLU A 60 -6.45 -9.02 7.03
N LEU A 61 -5.28 -9.68 7.14
CA LEU A 61 -4.85 -10.31 8.37
C LEU A 61 -4.61 -9.29 9.48
N ALA A 62 -3.96 -8.16 9.17
CA ALA A 62 -3.69 -7.09 10.13
C ALA A 62 -5.00 -6.50 10.69
N SER A 63 -5.95 -6.19 9.80
CA SER A 63 -7.26 -5.65 10.16
C SER A 63 -8.06 -6.64 11.00
N SER A 64 -8.09 -7.91 10.60
CA SER A 64 -8.79 -8.97 11.34
C SER A 64 -8.19 -9.16 12.73
N THR A 65 -6.87 -9.18 12.83
CA THR A 65 -6.14 -9.32 14.10
C THR A 65 -6.45 -8.15 15.04
N TYR A 66 -6.45 -6.94 14.52
CA TYR A 66 -6.78 -5.73 15.28
C TYR A 66 -8.23 -5.77 15.81
N LEU A 67 -9.19 -6.04 14.92
CA LEU A 67 -10.61 -6.11 15.28
C LEU A 67 -10.85 -7.17 16.34
N PHE A 68 -10.31 -8.37 16.15
CA PHE A 68 -10.46 -9.48 17.08
C PHE A 68 -9.90 -9.18 18.47
N LYS A 69 -8.73 -8.56 18.56
CA LYS A 69 -8.08 -8.23 19.83
C LYS A 69 -8.72 -7.04 20.54
N THR A 70 -9.19 -6.05 19.77
CA THR A 70 -9.68 -4.79 20.33
C THR A 70 -11.17 -4.85 20.71
N PHE A 71 -11.98 -5.50 19.89
CA PHE A 71 -13.44 -5.55 20.06
C PHE A 71 -13.91 -6.94 20.46
N THR A 72 -13.55 -7.35 21.66
CA THR A 72 -13.74 -8.73 22.17
C THR A 72 -15.21 -9.22 22.21
N GLN A 73 -16.18 -8.31 22.15
CA GLN A 73 -17.61 -8.64 22.15
C GLN A 73 -18.28 -8.43 20.80
N MET A 74 -17.50 -8.01 19.77
CA MET A 74 -18.06 -7.75 18.44
C MET A 74 -18.34 -9.08 17.72
N PRO A 75 -19.60 -9.28 17.24
CA PRO A 75 -19.93 -10.47 16.46
C PRO A 75 -19.14 -10.58 15.15
N GLU A 76 -18.94 -11.80 14.67
CA GLU A 76 -18.19 -12.07 13.43
C GLU A 76 -18.70 -11.25 12.23
N GLY A 77 -20.03 -11.20 12.03
CA GLY A 77 -20.62 -10.44 10.92
C GLY A 77 -20.32 -8.93 10.98
N GLU A 78 -20.21 -8.36 12.18
CA GLU A 78 -19.81 -6.95 12.34
C GLU A 78 -18.31 -6.76 12.10
N MET A 79 -17.47 -7.69 12.57
CA MET A 79 -16.02 -7.66 12.28
C MET A 79 -15.76 -7.75 10.78
N THR A 80 -16.49 -8.59 10.06
CA THR A 80 -16.38 -8.72 8.59
C THR A 80 -16.76 -7.42 7.88
N LYS A 81 -17.84 -6.76 8.28
CA LYS A 81 -18.25 -5.45 7.72
C LYS A 81 -17.21 -4.37 8.04
N ALA A 82 -16.74 -4.33 9.29
CA ALA A 82 -15.72 -3.37 9.71
C ALA A 82 -14.42 -3.54 8.92
N ARG A 83 -13.94 -4.78 8.76
CA ARG A 83 -12.79 -5.07 7.92
C ARG A 83 -12.97 -4.56 6.49
N ALA A 84 -14.08 -4.92 5.84
CA ALA A 84 -14.38 -4.48 4.48
C ALA A 84 -14.39 -2.93 4.33
N SER A 85 -14.79 -2.20 5.36
CA SER A 85 -14.82 -0.73 5.31
C SER A 85 -13.44 -0.08 5.38
N VAL A 86 -12.47 -0.74 6.03
CA VAL A 86 -11.11 -0.17 6.20
C VAL A 86 -10.14 -0.62 5.12
N VAL A 87 -10.33 -1.80 4.52
CA VAL A 87 -9.47 -2.32 3.44
C VAL A 87 -10.07 -2.14 2.04
N CYS A 88 -11.10 -1.32 1.87
CA CYS A 88 -11.68 -1.03 0.56
C CYS A 88 -10.83 -0.03 -0.25
N GLU A 89 -10.95 -0.10 -1.57
CA GLU A 89 -10.24 0.77 -2.53
C GLU A 89 -10.28 2.25 -2.10
N THR A 90 -11.45 2.79 -1.78
CA THR A 90 -11.61 4.20 -1.39
C THR A 90 -10.78 4.56 -0.16
N SER A 91 -10.71 3.66 0.82
CA SER A 91 -9.94 3.89 2.04
C SER A 91 -8.45 3.84 1.78
N LEU A 92 -7.99 2.84 1.04
CA LEU A 92 -6.58 2.67 0.70
C LEU A 92 -6.07 3.78 -0.22
N ALA A 93 -6.90 4.21 -1.18
CA ALA A 93 -6.56 5.35 -2.04
C ALA A 93 -6.38 6.64 -1.25
N LYS A 94 -7.23 6.92 -0.25
CA LYS A 94 -7.07 8.09 0.64
C LYS A 94 -5.75 8.05 1.40
N LEU A 95 -5.34 6.87 1.89
CA LEU A 95 -4.05 6.70 2.56
C LEU A 95 -2.88 7.00 1.62
N ALA A 96 -2.94 6.43 0.41
CA ALA A 96 -1.94 6.69 -0.61
C ALA A 96 -1.85 8.18 -0.98
N MET A 97 -2.99 8.88 -1.04
CA MET A 97 -3.03 10.33 -1.28
C MET A 97 -2.38 11.11 -0.13
N ASN A 98 -2.69 10.77 1.12
CA ASN A 98 -2.11 11.43 2.30
C ASN A 98 -0.58 11.28 2.36
N LEU A 99 -0.07 10.15 1.88
CA LEU A 99 1.36 9.87 1.77
C LEU A 99 1.98 10.42 0.47
N ASN A 100 1.17 11.03 -0.40
CA ASN A 100 1.59 11.49 -1.73
C ASN A 100 2.21 10.38 -2.60
N VAL A 101 1.72 9.14 -2.50
CA VAL A 101 2.26 7.98 -3.22
C VAL A 101 2.30 8.22 -4.72
N GLY A 102 1.29 8.92 -5.28
CA GLY A 102 1.16 9.17 -6.72
C GLY A 102 2.41 9.79 -7.36
N GLN A 103 3.10 10.70 -6.65
CA GLN A 103 4.32 11.35 -7.17
C GLN A 103 5.52 10.40 -7.31
N TYR A 104 5.49 9.26 -6.64
CA TYR A 104 6.55 8.25 -6.66
C TYR A 104 6.28 7.12 -7.65
N LEU A 105 5.05 7.04 -8.20
CA LEU A 105 4.65 5.99 -9.14
C LEU A 105 5.44 6.07 -10.46
N LEU A 106 5.83 4.90 -10.94
CA LEU A 106 6.29 4.69 -12.31
C LEU A 106 5.11 4.24 -13.16
N LEU A 107 4.65 5.14 -14.01
CA LEU A 107 3.51 4.94 -14.93
C LEU A 107 3.99 5.05 -16.36
N GLY A 108 3.40 4.28 -17.26
CA GLY A 108 3.56 4.47 -18.69
C GLY A 108 3.08 5.85 -19.12
N LYS A 109 3.54 6.35 -20.25
CA LYS A 109 3.22 7.70 -20.75
C LYS A 109 1.72 7.91 -20.90
N GLY A 110 1.02 6.94 -21.51
CA GLY A 110 -0.43 6.99 -21.68
C GLY A 110 -1.18 7.08 -20.35
N GLU A 111 -0.82 6.24 -19.40
CA GLU A 111 -1.44 6.23 -18.07
C GLU A 111 -1.20 7.55 -17.32
N ARG A 112 0.00 8.09 -17.40
CA ARG A 112 0.34 9.38 -16.79
C ARG A 112 -0.44 10.54 -17.44
N LEU A 113 -0.58 10.57 -18.76
CA LEU A 113 -1.31 11.60 -19.49
C LEU A 113 -2.80 11.62 -19.13
N THR A 114 -3.37 10.50 -18.71
CA THR A 114 -4.77 10.39 -18.27
C THR A 114 -4.95 10.58 -16.76
N GLY A 115 -3.93 11.03 -16.04
CA GLY A 115 -3.99 11.31 -14.61
C GLY A 115 -3.91 10.06 -13.73
N GLY A 116 -3.24 9.01 -14.19
CA GLY A 116 -3.11 7.74 -13.46
C GLY A 116 -2.53 7.89 -12.05
N GLU A 117 -1.65 8.88 -11.81
CA GLU A 117 -1.10 9.17 -10.48
C GLU A 117 -2.14 9.65 -9.46
N HIS A 118 -3.33 10.00 -9.89
CA HIS A 118 -4.45 10.42 -9.04
C HIS A 118 -5.61 9.43 -9.06
N ARG A 119 -5.52 8.35 -9.85
CA ARG A 119 -6.59 7.37 -9.99
C ARG A 119 -6.71 6.50 -8.74
N PRO A 120 -7.90 6.44 -8.08
CA PRO A 120 -8.08 5.72 -6.82
C PRO A 120 -7.64 4.25 -6.89
N SER A 121 -7.99 3.52 -7.94
CA SER A 121 -7.60 2.11 -8.09
C SER A 121 -6.07 1.94 -8.12
N ILE A 122 -5.36 2.74 -8.92
CA ILE A 122 -3.89 2.69 -9.02
C ILE A 122 -3.24 3.03 -7.67
N LEU A 123 -3.78 4.01 -6.95
CA LEU A 123 -3.28 4.41 -5.64
C LEU A 123 -3.53 3.35 -4.57
N ALA A 124 -4.70 2.70 -4.58
CA ALA A 124 -5.01 1.61 -3.68
C ALA A 124 -4.09 0.41 -3.92
N ASP A 125 -3.95 -0.05 -5.16
CA ASP A 125 -3.08 -1.15 -5.57
C ASP A 125 -1.61 -0.88 -5.18
N ALA A 126 -1.15 0.36 -5.38
CA ALA A 126 0.19 0.78 -4.98
C ALA A 126 0.37 0.74 -3.45
N PHE A 127 -0.64 1.14 -2.68
CA PHE A 127 -0.57 1.07 -1.22
C PHE A 127 -0.51 -0.38 -0.72
N GLU A 128 -1.35 -1.27 -1.25
CA GLU A 128 -1.29 -2.71 -0.97
C GLU A 128 0.10 -3.27 -1.31
N SER A 129 0.62 -2.90 -2.49
CA SER A 129 1.95 -3.32 -2.93
C SER A 129 3.06 -2.85 -2.00
N ILE A 130 2.97 -1.63 -1.46
CA ILE A 130 3.90 -1.09 -0.45
C ILE A 130 3.84 -1.94 0.82
N ILE A 131 2.65 -2.30 1.29
CA ILE A 131 2.48 -3.18 2.45
C ILE A 131 3.11 -4.55 2.19
N GLY A 132 2.90 -5.13 1.02
CA GLY A 132 3.54 -6.39 0.61
C GLY A 132 5.07 -6.30 0.60
N ALA A 133 5.63 -5.19 0.09
CA ALA A 133 7.06 -4.94 0.09
C ALA A 133 7.63 -4.80 1.51
N ILE A 134 6.94 -4.09 2.39
CA ILE A 134 7.34 -3.93 3.80
C ILE A 134 7.30 -5.29 4.52
N TYR A 135 6.27 -6.08 4.26
CA TYR A 135 6.18 -7.43 4.84
C TYR A 135 7.38 -8.29 4.45
N LEU A 136 7.79 -8.28 3.18
CA LEU A 136 8.94 -9.06 2.71
C LEU A 136 10.28 -8.53 3.24
N ASP A 137 10.43 -7.22 3.35
CA ASP A 137 11.69 -6.57 3.72
C ASP A 137 11.89 -6.48 5.24
N GLN A 138 10.83 -6.24 6.01
CA GLN A 138 10.86 -5.95 7.45
C GLN A 138 10.06 -6.97 8.31
N GLY A 139 9.29 -7.85 7.70
CA GLY A 139 8.48 -8.84 8.38
C GLY A 139 7.12 -8.35 8.86
N TRP A 140 6.40 -9.29 9.50
CA TRP A 140 5.01 -9.10 9.94
C TRP A 140 4.81 -7.93 10.89
N GLN A 141 5.66 -7.80 11.91
CA GLN A 141 5.44 -6.81 12.97
C GLN A 141 5.43 -5.38 12.40
N THR A 142 6.39 -5.05 11.55
CA THR A 142 6.46 -3.73 10.91
C THR A 142 5.28 -3.48 9.99
N ALA A 143 4.91 -4.47 9.18
CA ALA A 143 3.75 -4.37 8.29
C ALA A 143 2.44 -4.21 9.08
N TYR A 144 2.29 -4.95 10.18
CA TYR A 144 1.14 -4.86 11.08
C TYR A 144 1.02 -3.46 11.72
N GLU A 145 2.11 -2.95 12.29
CA GLU A 145 2.12 -1.63 12.94
C GLU A 145 1.78 -0.51 11.96
N LEU A 146 2.35 -0.55 10.75
CA LEU A 146 2.01 0.43 9.71
C LEU A 146 0.54 0.31 9.29
N SER A 147 0.05 -0.89 9.10
CA SER A 147 -1.37 -1.13 8.78
C SER A 147 -2.29 -0.57 9.87
N LEU A 148 -1.92 -0.72 11.14
CA LEU A 148 -2.71 -0.21 12.28
C LEU A 148 -2.77 1.31 12.35
N ILE A 149 -1.68 2.02 12.09
CA ILE A 149 -1.66 3.48 12.06
C ILE A 149 -2.75 4.00 11.11
N HIS A 150 -2.99 3.29 10.03
CA HIS A 150 -3.95 3.64 9.01
C HIS A 150 -5.37 3.14 9.29
N ILE A 151 -5.52 2.01 10.00
CA ILE A 151 -6.83 1.43 10.38
C ILE A 151 -7.43 2.18 11.57
N SER A 152 -6.61 2.62 12.53
CA SER A 152 -7.03 3.22 13.79
C SER A 152 -7.30 4.73 13.72
N GLU A 153 -7.19 5.38 12.56
CA GLU A 153 -7.55 6.79 12.45
C GLU A 153 -9.01 7.03 12.89
N PRO A 154 -9.29 7.97 13.82
CA PRO A 154 -10.59 8.13 14.49
C PRO A 154 -11.78 8.35 13.57
N THR A 155 -11.57 8.80 12.35
CA THR A 155 -12.60 9.03 11.33
C THR A 155 -13.16 7.75 10.72
N ARG A 156 -12.48 6.62 10.84
CA ARG A 156 -12.86 5.34 10.22
C ARG A 156 -13.60 4.44 11.16
N LEU A 157 -13.24 4.44 12.45
CA LEU A 157 -13.97 3.67 13.48
C LEU A 157 -15.35 4.25 13.83
N ARG A 158 -15.62 5.52 13.49
CA ARG A 158 -16.97 6.12 13.67
C ARG A 158 -18.03 5.57 12.70
N CYS A 159 -17.66 4.84 11.67
CA CYS A 159 -18.61 4.14 10.80
C CYS A 159 -19.09 2.81 11.38
N ILE A 160 -18.62 2.41 12.56
CA ILE A 160 -18.92 1.11 13.20
C ILE A 160 -19.86 1.28 14.41
N SER A 161 -20.21 2.52 14.81
CA SER A 161 -21.15 2.83 15.91
C SER A 161 -22.53 3.15 15.40
#